data_6807a85cbe2a701e5c0656e484616ebf
#
_entry.id   6807a85cbe2a701e5c0656e484616ebf
#
_cell.length_a   1.000
_cell.length_b   1.000
_cell.length_c   1.000
_cell.angle_alpha   90.00
_cell.angle_beta   90.00
_cell.angle_gamma   90.00
#
_symmetry.space_group_name_H-M   'P 1'
#
loop_
_entity.id
_entity.type
_entity.pdbx_description
1 polymer ?
#
loop_
_entity_poly.entity_id
_entity_poly.type
_entity_poly.pdbx_seq_one_letter_code
_entity_poly.pdbx_strand_id
1 'polypeptide(L)'
;MKISKEDLNLLIQFQRNEITEHLFYDILSKRGKGKNRGVLEKISSDELKHYNIIKNFTNLEIKENKFFIYKNLILTYIFGLTFGIKLMENGESKAQKSYENLINNLDENEKEIFKNILLDENKHENELLSLIDEEKVNFIGSIVLGINDALIELTGALAGLTFTL
;
A
#
# COMPACT_ATOMS: atom_id res chain seq x y z
N MET A 1 -30.22 0.80 1.22
CA MET A 1 -29.16 1.73 0.80
C MET A 1 -29.24 2.01 -0.70
N LYS A 2 -29.33 3.27 -1.13
CA LYS A 2 -29.16 3.66 -2.55
C LYS A 2 -27.72 4.18 -2.69
N ILE A 3 -26.78 3.23 -2.86
CA ILE A 3 -25.39 3.59 -3.19
C ILE A 3 -25.38 4.10 -4.62
N SER A 4 -24.73 5.23 -4.89
CA SER A 4 -24.49 5.69 -6.24
C SER A 4 -23.57 4.70 -6.99
N LYS A 5 -23.60 4.70 -8.30
CA LYS A 5 -22.69 3.84 -9.09
C LYS A 5 -21.21 4.21 -8.86
N GLU A 6 -20.95 5.48 -8.58
CA GLU A 6 -19.61 5.98 -8.28
C GLU A 6 -19.13 5.48 -6.91
N ASP A 7 -19.97 5.58 -5.88
CA ASP A 7 -19.66 5.09 -4.53
C ASP A 7 -19.47 3.56 -4.53
N LEU A 8 -20.28 2.82 -5.30
CA LEU A 8 -20.10 1.37 -5.43
C LEU A 8 -18.74 1.02 -6.08
N ASN A 9 -18.33 1.76 -7.11
CA ASN A 9 -17.02 1.54 -7.72
C ASN A 9 -15.87 1.85 -6.74
N LEU A 10 -16.00 2.88 -5.92
CA LEU A 10 -15.04 3.18 -4.86
C LEU A 10 -14.98 2.06 -3.83
N LEU A 11 -16.13 1.58 -3.35
CA LEU A 11 -16.18 0.45 -2.41
C LEU A 11 -15.52 -0.82 -2.98
N ILE A 12 -15.72 -1.10 -4.27
CA ILE A 12 -15.06 -2.24 -4.95
C ILE A 12 -13.54 -2.04 -5.00
N GLN A 13 -13.06 -0.83 -5.23
CA GLN A 13 -11.63 -0.54 -5.22
C GLN A 13 -11.05 -0.71 -3.81
N PHE A 14 -11.70 -0.18 -2.79
CA PHE A 14 -11.29 -0.35 -1.40
C PHE A 14 -11.27 -1.83 -1.02
N GLN A 15 -12.35 -2.56 -1.25
CA GLN A 15 -12.41 -4.00 -0.99
C GLN A 15 -11.26 -4.76 -1.66
N ARG A 16 -10.85 -4.36 -2.88
CA ARG A 16 -9.70 -4.96 -3.55
C ARG A 16 -8.38 -4.59 -2.90
N ASN A 17 -8.24 -3.37 -2.42
CA ASN A 17 -7.04 -2.95 -1.70
C ASN A 17 -6.89 -3.77 -0.43
N GLU A 18 -7.92 -3.85 0.42
CA GLU A 18 -7.90 -4.58 1.67
C GLU A 18 -7.45 -6.05 1.49
N ILE A 19 -8.06 -6.79 0.54
CA ILE A 19 -7.66 -8.18 0.30
C ILE A 19 -6.25 -8.29 -0.30
N THR A 20 -5.81 -7.29 -1.03
CA THR A 20 -4.46 -7.23 -1.60
C THR A 20 -3.43 -6.97 -0.50
N GLU A 21 -3.70 -6.05 0.39
CA GLU A 21 -2.86 -5.67 1.54
C GLU A 21 -2.83 -6.78 2.58
N HIS A 22 -3.97 -7.39 2.89
CA HIS A 22 -4.02 -8.61 3.71
C HIS A 22 -3.00 -9.64 3.25
N LEU A 23 -3.07 -10.03 1.97
CA LEU A 23 -2.18 -11.06 1.43
C LEU A 23 -0.72 -10.62 1.36
N PHE A 24 -0.46 -9.36 1.07
CA PHE A 24 0.89 -8.80 1.05
C PHE A 24 1.52 -8.86 2.45
N TYR A 25 0.82 -8.36 3.47
CA TYR A 25 1.32 -8.36 4.85
C TYR A 25 1.39 -9.77 5.45
N ASP A 26 0.47 -10.68 5.10
CA ASP A 26 0.55 -12.09 5.50
C ASP A 26 1.82 -12.77 4.97
N ILE A 27 2.17 -12.53 3.70
CA ILE A 27 3.40 -13.08 3.11
C ILE A 27 4.64 -12.48 3.76
N LEU A 28 4.66 -11.17 4.03
CA LEU A 28 5.78 -10.51 4.70
C LEU A 28 5.94 -10.95 6.14
N SER A 29 4.86 -11.15 6.87
CA SER A 29 4.89 -11.59 8.26
C SER A 29 5.58 -12.94 8.42
N LYS A 30 5.34 -13.88 7.49
CA LYS A 30 5.96 -15.21 7.47
C LYS A 30 7.47 -15.18 7.30
N ARG A 31 8.01 -14.07 6.76
CA ARG A 31 9.46 -13.84 6.62
C ARG A 31 10.03 -12.95 7.74
N GLY A 32 9.18 -12.19 8.39
CA GLY A 32 9.52 -11.33 9.52
C GLY A 32 9.93 -12.13 10.76
N LYS A 33 10.68 -11.47 11.64
CA LYS A 33 11.10 -12.03 12.94
C LYS A 33 10.75 -11.04 14.06
N GLY A 34 10.52 -11.57 15.26
CA GLY A 34 10.31 -10.76 16.46
C GLY A 34 9.14 -9.76 16.30
N LYS A 35 9.38 -8.51 16.67
CA LYS A 35 8.37 -7.42 16.64
C LYS A 35 7.77 -7.22 15.25
N ASN A 36 8.60 -7.23 14.20
CA ASN A 36 8.14 -6.98 12.84
C ASN A 36 7.10 -8.01 12.40
N ARG A 37 7.32 -9.28 12.75
CA ARG A 37 6.36 -10.34 12.45
C ARG A 37 5.01 -10.07 13.10
N GLY A 38 5.00 -9.77 14.40
CA GLY A 38 3.75 -9.56 15.16
C GLY A 38 2.93 -8.37 14.63
N VAL A 39 3.61 -7.26 14.28
CA VAL A 39 2.94 -6.10 13.70
C VAL A 39 2.33 -6.45 12.34
N LEU A 40 3.08 -7.09 11.45
CA LEU A 40 2.58 -7.45 10.11
C LEU A 40 1.44 -8.48 10.16
N GLU A 41 1.50 -9.47 11.08
CA GLU A 41 0.40 -10.43 11.29
C GLU A 41 -0.88 -9.74 11.78
N LYS A 42 -0.74 -8.77 12.69
CA LYS A 42 -1.87 -7.99 13.19
C LYS A 42 -2.52 -7.18 12.07
N ILE A 43 -1.73 -6.38 11.35
CA ILE A 43 -2.23 -5.55 10.24
C ILE A 43 -2.91 -6.46 9.21
N SER A 44 -2.26 -7.52 8.76
CA SER A 44 -2.87 -8.49 7.83
C SER A 44 -4.24 -8.99 8.31
N SER A 45 -4.39 -9.29 9.60
CA SER A 45 -5.68 -9.72 10.18
C SER A 45 -6.72 -8.62 10.14
N ASP A 46 -6.33 -7.38 10.37
CA ASP A 46 -7.23 -6.24 10.39
C ASP A 46 -7.71 -5.92 8.96
N GLU A 47 -6.82 -5.95 7.95
CA GLU A 47 -7.18 -5.79 6.52
C GLU A 47 -8.21 -6.85 6.06
N LEU A 48 -8.08 -8.09 6.53
CA LEU A 48 -9.08 -9.12 6.23
C LEU A 48 -10.44 -8.82 6.87
N LYS A 49 -10.47 -8.18 8.04
CA LYS A 49 -11.72 -7.73 8.66
C LYS A 49 -12.34 -6.59 7.87
N HIS A 50 -11.52 -5.59 7.46
CA HIS A 50 -11.97 -4.47 6.62
C HIS A 50 -12.55 -4.99 5.30
N TYR A 51 -11.86 -5.91 4.61
CA TYR A 51 -12.37 -6.59 3.43
C TYR A 51 -13.77 -7.18 3.65
N ASN A 52 -13.96 -7.93 4.74
CA ASN A 52 -15.23 -8.58 5.04
C ASN A 52 -16.33 -7.57 5.38
N ILE A 53 -15.99 -6.48 6.05
CA ILE A 53 -16.93 -5.37 6.33
C ILE A 53 -17.40 -4.77 4.99
N ILE A 54 -16.48 -4.38 4.11
CA ILE A 54 -16.81 -3.76 2.82
C ILE A 54 -17.56 -4.75 1.92
N LYS A 55 -17.23 -6.04 1.96
CA LYS A 55 -17.94 -7.10 1.25
C LYS A 55 -19.43 -7.15 1.61
N ASN A 56 -19.80 -6.87 2.86
CA ASN A 56 -21.20 -6.81 3.26
C ASN A 56 -21.98 -5.65 2.61
N PHE A 57 -21.28 -4.57 2.24
CA PHE A 57 -21.87 -3.44 1.52
C PHE A 57 -21.95 -3.68 0.01
N THR A 58 -20.91 -4.26 -0.58
CA THR A 58 -20.85 -4.50 -2.02
C THR A 58 -21.66 -5.74 -2.43
N ASN A 59 -21.83 -6.71 -1.55
CA ASN A 59 -22.32 -8.06 -1.82
C ASN A 59 -21.54 -8.79 -2.95
N LEU A 60 -20.26 -8.42 -3.14
CA LEU A 60 -19.40 -8.98 -4.17
C LEU A 60 -18.19 -9.67 -3.56
N GLU A 61 -17.72 -10.72 -4.23
CA GLU A 61 -16.44 -11.36 -3.93
C GLU A 61 -15.36 -10.75 -4.83
N ILE A 62 -14.54 -9.89 -4.27
CA ILE A 62 -13.50 -9.18 -5.03
C ILE A 62 -12.16 -9.89 -4.80
N LYS A 63 -11.47 -10.18 -5.90
CA LYS A 63 -10.14 -10.81 -5.86
C LYS A 63 -9.04 -9.75 -5.73
N GLU A 64 -7.95 -10.19 -5.11
CA GLU A 64 -6.72 -9.44 -4.92
C GLU A 64 -6.09 -8.98 -6.24
N ASN A 65 -5.26 -7.96 -6.17
CA ASN A 65 -4.39 -7.54 -7.27
C ASN A 65 -3.04 -8.31 -7.20
N LYS A 66 -2.97 -9.49 -7.82
CA LYS A 66 -1.76 -10.34 -7.81
C LYS A 66 -0.54 -9.64 -8.37
N PHE A 67 -0.69 -8.87 -9.45
CA PHE A 67 0.43 -8.14 -10.05
C PHE A 67 1.03 -7.15 -9.05
N PHE A 68 0.18 -6.42 -8.33
CA PHE A 68 0.61 -5.48 -7.30
C PHE A 68 1.35 -6.19 -6.17
N ILE A 69 0.81 -7.32 -5.67
CA ILE A 69 1.44 -8.13 -4.62
C ILE A 69 2.84 -8.58 -5.07
N TYR A 70 2.95 -9.26 -6.19
CA TYR A 70 4.24 -9.83 -6.63
C TYR A 70 5.27 -8.74 -6.96
N LYS A 71 4.85 -7.66 -7.63
CA LYS A 71 5.74 -6.52 -7.88
C LYS A 71 6.31 -5.97 -6.59
N ASN A 72 5.46 -5.69 -5.60
CA ASN A 72 5.91 -5.10 -4.34
C ASN A 72 6.71 -6.09 -3.47
N LEU A 73 6.40 -7.39 -3.51
CA LEU A 73 7.21 -8.42 -2.86
C LEU A 73 8.62 -8.50 -3.44
N ILE A 74 8.76 -8.43 -4.78
CA ILE A 74 10.07 -8.44 -5.44
C ILE A 74 10.87 -7.20 -5.03
N LEU A 75 10.25 -6.02 -5.05
CA LEU A 75 10.90 -4.78 -4.62
C LEU A 75 11.29 -4.83 -3.14
N THR A 76 10.42 -5.36 -2.29
CA THR A 76 10.72 -5.57 -0.86
C THR A 76 11.87 -6.56 -0.66
N TYR A 77 11.95 -7.61 -1.48
CA TYR A 77 13.05 -8.57 -1.43
C TYR A 77 14.39 -7.96 -1.82
N ILE A 78 14.40 -7.10 -2.86
CA ILE A 78 15.61 -6.44 -3.35
C ILE A 78 16.07 -5.32 -2.41
N PHE A 79 15.16 -4.45 -1.98
CA PHE A 79 15.47 -3.22 -1.25
C PHE A 79 15.20 -3.31 0.27
N GLY A 80 14.65 -4.42 0.74
CA GLY A 80 14.36 -4.66 2.15
C GLY A 80 12.97 -4.23 2.61
N LEU A 81 12.60 -4.67 3.83
CA LEU A 81 11.27 -4.46 4.41
C LEU A 81 10.90 -2.97 4.52
N THR A 82 11.82 -2.14 4.95
CA THR A 82 11.64 -0.69 5.08
C THR A 82 11.20 -0.05 3.76
N PHE A 83 11.79 -0.45 2.63
CA PHE A 83 11.40 0.03 1.32
C PHE A 83 9.99 -0.43 0.93
N GLY A 84 9.66 -1.71 1.21
CA GLY A 84 8.33 -2.25 0.95
C GLY A 84 7.23 -1.51 1.72
N ILE A 85 7.46 -1.23 2.99
CA ILE A 85 6.54 -0.45 3.84
C ILE A 85 6.32 0.95 3.24
N LYS A 86 7.39 1.68 2.92
CA LYS A 86 7.28 3.03 2.31
C LYS A 86 6.54 3.02 0.98
N LEU A 87 6.66 1.94 0.21
CA LEU A 87 5.96 1.82 -1.06
C LEU A 87 4.44 1.66 -0.87
N MET A 88 4.03 0.94 0.17
CA MET A 88 2.62 0.76 0.53
C MET A 88 2.02 2.05 1.08
N GLU A 89 2.68 2.70 2.03
CA GLU A 89 2.27 3.97 2.65
C GLU A 89 1.95 5.05 1.59
N ASN A 90 2.76 5.17 0.54
CA ASN A 90 2.50 6.12 -0.55
C ASN A 90 1.20 5.82 -1.35
N GLY A 91 0.74 4.58 -1.34
CA GLY A 91 -0.53 4.17 -1.95
C GLY A 91 -1.74 4.56 -1.11
N GLU A 92 -1.66 4.34 0.20
CA GLU A 92 -2.74 4.52 1.17
C GLU A 92 -3.15 5.98 1.35
N SER A 93 -2.20 6.92 1.40
CA SER A 93 -2.49 8.34 1.57
C SER A 93 -3.40 8.93 0.47
N LYS A 94 -3.39 8.34 -0.74
CA LYS A 94 -4.29 8.73 -1.83
C LYS A 94 -5.69 8.14 -1.68
N ALA A 95 -5.79 6.94 -1.12
CA ALA A 95 -7.05 6.27 -0.88
C ALA A 95 -7.84 6.98 0.23
N GLN A 96 -7.17 7.47 1.26
CA GLN A 96 -7.76 8.11 2.44
C GLN A 96 -8.69 9.28 2.10
N LYS A 97 -8.29 10.18 1.18
CA LYS A 97 -9.14 11.29 0.70
C LYS A 97 -10.41 10.81 0.00
N SER A 98 -10.34 9.68 -0.68
CA SER A 98 -11.50 9.09 -1.37
C SER A 98 -12.46 8.44 -0.36
N TYR A 99 -11.94 7.87 0.74
CA TYR A 99 -12.75 7.39 1.85
C TYR A 99 -13.56 8.51 2.52
N GLU A 100 -12.94 9.65 2.80
CA GLU A 100 -13.62 10.79 3.41
C GLU A 100 -14.81 11.27 2.55
N ASN A 101 -14.64 11.32 1.24
CA ASN A 101 -15.73 11.68 0.32
C ASN A 101 -16.87 10.66 0.34
N LEU A 102 -16.55 9.36 0.37
CA LEU A 102 -17.54 8.30 0.45
C LEU A 102 -18.36 8.40 1.75
N ILE A 103 -17.69 8.58 2.89
CA ILE A 103 -18.31 8.66 4.22
C ILE A 103 -19.38 9.75 4.26
N ASN A 104 -19.16 10.89 3.59
CA ASN A 104 -20.12 11.98 3.57
C ASN A 104 -21.49 11.62 2.94
N ASN A 105 -21.49 10.61 2.06
CA ASN A 105 -22.68 10.14 1.33
C ASN A 105 -23.43 9.00 2.05
N LEU A 106 -22.90 8.46 3.14
CA LEU A 106 -23.44 7.32 3.87
C LEU A 106 -24.43 7.77 4.95
N ASP A 107 -25.25 6.82 5.47
CA ASP A 107 -26.08 7.09 6.66
C ASP A 107 -25.21 7.05 7.95
N GLU A 108 -25.77 7.49 9.08
CA GLU A 108 -24.98 7.68 10.31
C GLU A 108 -24.40 6.35 10.86
N ASN A 109 -25.10 5.25 10.72
CA ASN A 109 -24.60 3.94 11.18
C ASN A 109 -23.47 3.44 10.27
N GLU A 110 -23.62 3.62 8.97
CA GLU A 110 -22.62 3.28 7.97
C GLU A 110 -21.37 4.15 8.13
N LYS A 111 -21.56 5.47 8.37
CA LYS A 111 -20.46 6.40 8.65
C LYS A 111 -19.61 5.96 9.83
N GLU A 112 -20.22 5.47 10.90
CA GLU A 112 -19.47 5.01 12.07
C GLU A 112 -18.58 3.81 11.74
N ILE A 113 -19.09 2.88 10.94
CA ILE A 113 -18.32 1.71 10.50
C ILE A 113 -17.08 2.14 9.70
N PHE A 114 -17.27 2.99 8.69
CA PHE A 114 -16.15 3.46 7.87
C PHE A 114 -15.18 4.38 8.60
N LYS A 115 -15.66 5.17 9.57
CA LYS A 115 -14.77 5.93 10.46
C LYS A 115 -13.87 5.04 11.30
N ASN A 116 -14.39 3.90 11.77
CA ASN A 116 -13.58 2.93 12.50
C ASN A 116 -12.51 2.29 11.62
N ILE A 117 -12.82 1.95 10.36
CA ILE A 117 -11.80 1.52 9.39
C ILE A 117 -10.70 2.58 9.26
N LEU A 118 -11.06 3.85 9.00
CA LEU A 118 -10.07 4.94 8.91
C LEU A 118 -9.21 5.12 10.17
N LEU A 119 -9.79 4.91 11.34
CA LEU A 119 -9.03 4.97 12.59
C LEU A 119 -8.03 3.81 12.70
N ASP A 120 -8.40 2.63 12.20
CA ASP A 120 -7.50 1.48 12.17
C ASP A 120 -6.40 1.68 11.13
N GLU A 121 -6.69 2.22 9.92
CA GLU A 121 -5.69 2.61 8.92
C GLU A 121 -4.64 3.57 9.50
N ASN A 122 -5.07 4.61 10.22
CA ASN A 122 -4.13 5.54 10.87
C ASN A 122 -3.24 4.85 11.93
N LYS A 123 -3.75 3.81 12.62
CA LYS A 123 -2.93 3.01 13.54
C LYS A 123 -1.95 2.13 12.78
N HIS A 124 -2.39 1.50 11.69
CA HIS A 124 -1.53 0.68 10.83
C HIS A 124 -0.37 1.50 10.28
N GLU A 125 -0.64 2.71 9.76
CA GLU A 125 0.40 3.62 9.31
C GLU A 125 1.45 3.89 10.41
N ASN A 126 1.01 4.24 11.62
CA ASN A 126 1.92 4.49 12.73
C ASN A 126 2.69 3.22 13.17
N GLU A 127 2.06 2.06 13.18
CA GLU A 127 2.70 0.79 13.50
C GLU A 127 3.74 0.43 12.42
N LEU A 128 3.43 0.62 11.13
CA LEU A 128 4.34 0.39 10.01
C LEU A 128 5.52 1.38 10.04
N LEU A 129 5.27 2.66 10.31
CA LEU A 129 6.32 3.67 10.47
C LEU A 129 7.30 3.29 11.60
N SER A 130 6.80 2.66 12.68
CA SER A 130 7.65 2.17 13.77
C SER A 130 8.62 1.05 13.37
N LEU A 131 8.40 0.41 12.22
CA LEU A 131 9.25 -0.65 11.65
C LEU A 131 10.29 -0.09 10.66
N ILE A 132 10.19 1.19 10.30
CA ILE A 132 11.07 1.83 9.33
C ILE A 132 12.44 2.09 9.97
N ASP A 133 13.47 1.70 9.26
CA ASP A 133 14.86 2.00 9.56
C ASP A 133 15.30 3.18 8.67
N GLU A 134 15.35 4.38 9.25
CA GLU A 134 15.66 5.61 8.53
C GLU A 134 17.06 5.61 7.89
N GLU A 135 18.05 4.96 8.52
CA GLU A 135 19.39 4.85 7.95
C GLU A 135 19.38 4.03 6.67
N LYS A 136 18.60 2.94 6.63
CA LYS A 136 18.42 2.14 5.41
C LYS A 136 17.66 2.90 4.33
N VAL A 137 16.66 3.72 4.67
CA VAL A 137 15.96 4.56 3.69
C VAL A 137 16.91 5.55 3.04
N ASN A 138 17.73 6.25 3.83
CA ASN A 138 18.71 7.20 3.33
C ASN A 138 19.77 6.53 2.44
N PHE A 139 20.23 5.34 2.82
CA PHE A 139 21.18 4.55 2.05
C PHE A 139 20.59 4.13 0.68
N ILE A 140 19.36 3.63 0.66
CA ILE A 140 18.65 3.26 -0.59
C ILE A 140 18.42 4.49 -1.46
N GLY A 141 18.02 5.63 -0.87
CA GLY A 141 17.88 6.90 -1.57
C GLY A 141 19.18 7.31 -2.27
N SER A 142 20.31 7.19 -1.60
CA SER A 142 21.64 7.49 -2.16
C SER A 142 22.01 6.56 -3.31
N ILE A 143 21.69 5.26 -3.23
CA ILE A 143 21.90 4.31 -4.32
C ILE A 143 21.07 4.69 -5.56
N VAL A 144 19.78 5.01 -5.35
CA VAL A 144 18.87 5.37 -6.46
C VAL A 144 19.34 6.65 -7.15
N LEU A 145 19.80 7.65 -6.40
CA LEU A 145 20.38 8.88 -6.95
C LEU A 145 21.65 8.57 -7.77
N GLY A 146 22.56 7.77 -7.23
CA GLY A 146 23.79 7.38 -7.94
C GLY A 146 23.53 6.61 -9.23
N ILE A 147 22.53 5.72 -9.26
CA ILE A 147 22.11 5.02 -10.49
C ILE A 147 21.54 6.01 -11.50
N ASN A 148 20.72 6.95 -11.07
CA ASN A 148 20.12 7.96 -11.94
C ASN A 148 21.21 8.86 -12.58
N ASP A 149 22.18 9.30 -11.80
CA ASP A 149 23.32 10.10 -12.30
C ASP A 149 24.14 9.32 -13.32
N ALA A 150 24.45 8.04 -13.03
CA ALA A 150 25.15 7.17 -13.96
C ALA A 150 24.39 6.96 -15.29
N LEU A 151 23.06 6.83 -15.24
CA LEU A 151 22.23 6.73 -16.44
C LEU A 151 22.23 8.01 -17.26
N ILE A 152 22.21 9.18 -16.61
CA ILE A 152 22.28 10.48 -17.28
C ILE A 152 23.63 10.64 -17.97
N GLU A 153 24.75 10.32 -17.29
CA GLU A 153 26.08 10.38 -17.87
C GLU A 153 26.23 9.43 -19.06
N LEU A 154 25.76 8.17 -18.94
CA LEU A 154 25.77 7.21 -20.02
C LEU A 154 24.96 7.68 -21.21
N THR A 155 23.78 8.24 -20.99
CA THR A 155 22.92 8.77 -22.05
C THR A 155 23.60 9.95 -22.74
N GLY A 156 24.24 10.85 -22.00
CA GLY A 156 24.99 11.96 -22.51
C GLY A 156 26.19 11.52 -23.37
N ALA A 157 26.94 10.52 -22.89
CA ALA A 157 28.08 9.96 -23.64
C ALA A 157 27.62 9.29 -24.95
N LEU A 158 26.54 8.52 -24.94
CA LEU A 158 25.97 7.87 -26.12
C LEU A 158 25.45 8.92 -27.13
N ALA A 159 24.77 9.98 -26.66
CA ALA A 159 24.36 11.09 -27.51
C ALA A 159 25.55 11.81 -28.14
N GLY A 160 26.62 12.08 -27.37
CA GLY A 160 27.85 12.68 -27.88
C GLY A 160 28.51 11.84 -28.98
N LEU A 161 28.55 10.51 -28.82
CA LEU A 161 29.09 9.60 -29.84
C LEU A 161 28.25 9.61 -31.15
N THR A 162 26.93 9.73 -31.05
CA THR A 162 26.05 9.74 -32.22
C THR A 162 26.17 11.05 -33.05
N PHE A 163 26.60 12.13 -32.44
CA PHE A 163 26.82 13.42 -33.16
C PHE A 163 28.23 13.57 -33.73
N THR A 164 29.15 12.64 -33.41
CA THR A 164 30.54 12.68 -33.89
C THR A 164 30.84 11.67 -35.02
N LEU A 165 29.85 10.86 -35.39
CA LEU A 165 29.87 9.94 -36.52
C LEU A 165 29.09 10.50 -37.70
#